data_02a60a394d9f8939e4263d61cde6bd15
#
_entry.id   02a60a394d9f8939e4263d61cde6bd15
#
_cell.length_a   1.000
_cell.length_b   1.000
_cell.length_c   1.000
_cell.angle_alpha   90.00
_cell.angle_beta   90.00
_cell.angle_gamma   90.00
#
_symmetry.space_group_name_H-M   'P 1'
#
loop_
_entity.id
_entity.type
_entity.pdbx_description
1 polymer ?
#
loop_
_entity_poly.entity_id
_entity_poly.type
_entity_poly.pdbx_seq_one_letter_code
_entity_poly.pdbx_strand_id
1 'polypeptide(L)'
;NPRKRGPILFWFTIALIALAEGVLGIVDLAGADVAGPAYPALALGISGVMLLVGAFFGRAGGIILVGFLAAFALAVATAADQIDAKSVSVTPLSAAGVDPHYSLDVGEQHIDLSEVTDVSALDGRTIAVEGKVGTIDITLPPGVRADIDASIDGPGTIKLFGSEQGDVGVEEHRLVGPPDAPTITLDLELRVGQIEVTR
;
A
#
# COMPACT_ATOMS: atom_id res chain seq x y z
N ASN A 1 51.75 2.70 -22.78
CA ASN A 1 50.70 2.50 -21.77
C ASN A 1 49.56 3.51 -22.01
N PRO A 2 48.41 3.10 -22.54
CA PRO A 2 47.29 4.01 -22.60
C PRO A 2 46.82 4.27 -21.14
N ARG A 3 47.01 5.50 -20.67
CA ARG A 3 46.48 5.96 -19.38
C ARG A 3 44.99 5.68 -19.37
N LYS A 4 44.53 4.74 -18.51
CA LYS A 4 43.12 4.54 -18.17
C LYS A 4 42.59 5.83 -17.54
N ARG A 5 42.12 6.75 -18.38
CA ARG A 5 41.26 7.85 -17.88
C ARG A 5 39.97 7.21 -17.42
N GLY A 6 39.77 7.18 -16.12
CA GLY A 6 38.54 6.66 -15.51
C GLY A 6 37.30 7.33 -16.07
N PRO A 7 36.09 6.84 -15.78
CA PRO A 7 34.84 7.38 -16.30
C PRO A 7 34.51 8.72 -15.63
N ILE A 8 35.29 9.76 -15.94
CA ILE A 8 35.14 11.11 -15.33
C ILE A 8 33.73 11.63 -15.60
N LEU A 9 33.21 11.42 -16.80
CA LEU A 9 31.86 11.84 -17.19
C LEU A 9 30.77 11.15 -16.35
N PHE A 10 30.98 9.87 -16.03
CA PHE A 10 30.06 9.10 -15.17
C PHE A 10 29.99 9.72 -13.77
N TRP A 11 31.12 9.94 -13.11
CA TRP A 11 31.14 10.52 -11.76
C TRP A 11 30.60 11.95 -11.73
N PHE A 12 30.86 12.71 -12.80
CA PHE A 12 30.32 14.05 -12.97
C PHE A 12 28.78 14.02 -13.09
N THR A 13 28.22 13.06 -13.86
CA THR A 13 26.77 12.87 -13.99
C THR A 13 26.12 12.54 -12.64
N ILE A 14 26.70 11.61 -11.89
CA ILE A 14 26.22 11.23 -10.55
C ILE A 14 26.25 12.42 -9.60
N ALA A 15 27.34 13.19 -9.58
CA ALA A 15 27.44 14.39 -8.74
C ALA A 15 26.40 15.46 -9.13
N LEU A 16 26.15 15.62 -10.42
CA LEU A 16 25.15 16.58 -10.91
C LEU A 16 23.72 16.16 -10.54
N ILE A 17 23.40 14.87 -10.65
CA ILE A 17 22.10 14.32 -10.22
C ILE A 17 21.94 14.53 -8.70
N ALA A 18 22.93 14.16 -7.90
CA ALA A 18 22.87 14.31 -6.44
C ALA A 18 22.70 15.77 -6.02
N LEU A 19 23.37 16.70 -6.71
CA LEU A 19 23.21 18.13 -6.46
C LEU A 19 21.81 18.62 -6.79
N ALA A 20 21.27 18.23 -7.95
CA ALA A 20 19.96 18.65 -8.41
C ALA A 20 18.83 18.07 -7.53
N GLU A 21 18.94 16.81 -7.15
CA GLU A 21 17.99 16.17 -6.21
C GLU A 21 18.08 16.76 -4.80
N GLY A 22 19.30 17.12 -4.35
CA GLY A 22 19.51 17.82 -3.09
C GLY A 22 18.83 19.19 -3.07
N VAL A 23 18.90 19.94 -4.17
CA VAL A 23 18.20 21.23 -4.31
C VAL A 23 16.68 21.00 -4.33
N LEU A 24 16.20 20.01 -5.07
CA LEU A 24 14.76 19.67 -5.12
C LEU A 24 14.25 19.27 -3.74
N GLY A 25 15.02 18.47 -2.98
CA GLY A 25 14.67 18.09 -1.62
C GLY A 25 14.63 19.26 -0.64
N ILE A 26 15.50 20.26 -0.80
CA ILE A 26 15.44 21.51 0.00
C ILE A 26 14.17 22.30 -0.31
N VAL A 27 13.78 22.35 -1.58
CA VAL A 27 12.55 23.06 -2.02
C VAL A 27 11.31 22.35 -1.47
N ASP A 28 11.29 21.02 -1.48
CA ASP A 28 10.24 20.18 -0.90
C ASP A 28 10.11 20.42 0.62
N LEU A 29 11.23 20.35 1.34
CA LEU A 29 11.28 20.65 2.78
C LEU A 29 10.91 22.10 3.12
N ALA A 30 11.05 23.03 2.19
CA ALA A 30 10.64 24.43 2.35
C ALA A 30 9.11 24.62 2.15
N GLY A 31 8.36 23.55 1.92
CA GLY A 31 6.89 23.54 1.82
C GLY A 31 6.36 23.66 0.39
N ALA A 32 7.20 23.48 -0.62
CA ALA A 32 6.72 23.28 -1.99
C ALA A 32 6.25 21.82 -2.12
N ASP A 33 5.04 21.62 -2.61
CA ASP A 33 4.47 20.28 -2.84
C ASP A 33 5.14 19.66 -4.09
N VAL A 34 6.24 18.93 -3.86
CA VAL A 34 6.99 18.24 -4.92
C VAL A 34 6.48 16.81 -5.05
N ALA A 35 5.84 16.52 -6.19
CA ALA A 35 5.36 15.18 -6.49
C ALA A 35 6.50 14.15 -6.49
N GLY A 36 6.29 12.96 -5.88
CA GLY A 36 7.28 11.88 -5.81
C GLY A 36 7.97 11.54 -7.13
N PRO A 37 7.25 11.48 -8.28
CA PRO A 37 7.84 11.24 -9.60
C PRO A 37 8.80 12.34 -10.10
N ALA A 38 8.82 13.52 -9.48
CA ALA A 38 9.71 14.61 -9.89
C ALA A 38 11.20 14.27 -9.70
N TYR A 39 11.55 13.51 -8.66
CA TYR A 39 12.92 13.08 -8.40
C TYR A 39 13.50 12.19 -9.50
N PRO A 40 12.90 11.04 -9.82
CA PRO A 40 13.42 10.19 -10.90
C PRO A 40 13.30 10.86 -12.28
N ALA A 41 12.32 11.74 -12.50
CA ALA A 41 12.22 12.51 -13.74
C ALA A 41 13.39 13.47 -13.92
N LEU A 42 13.81 14.15 -12.85
CA LEU A 42 14.98 15.04 -12.87
C LEU A 42 16.27 14.25 -13.16
N ALA A 43 16.47 13.11 -12.49
CA ALA A 43 17.60 12.22 -12.73
C ALA A 43 17.65 11.72 -14.17
N LEU A 44 16.49 11.34 -14.73
CA LEU A 44 16.36 10.91 -16.12
C LEU A 44 16.70 12.04 -17.09
N GLY A 45 16.20 13.25 -16.85
CA GLY A 45 16.47 14.44 -17.67
C GLY A 45 17.97 14.77 -17.71
N ILE A 46 18.63 14.78 -16.56
CA ILE A 46 20.08 15.02 -16.44
C ILE A 46 20.86 13.92 -17.16
N SER A 47 20.48 12.64 -16.97
CA SER A 47 21.10 11.52 -17.64
C SER A 47 20.96 11.62 -19.17
N GLY A 48 19.81 12.03 -19.68
CA GLY A 48 19.56 12.25 -21.10
C GLY A 48 20.46 13.33 -21.70
N VAL A 49 20.57 14.49 -21.04
CA VAL A 49 21.47 15.57 -21.44
C VAL A 49 22.93 15.09 -21.45
N MET A 50 23.34 14.37 -20.40
CA MET A 50 24.71 13.87 -20.28
C MET A 50 25.03 12.75 -21.28
N LEU A 51 24.02 11.98 -21.73
CA LEU A 51 24.16 11.03 -22.83
C LEU A 51 24.41 11.75 -24.15
N LEU A 52 23.71 12.85 -24.43
CA LEU A 52 23.94 13.68 -25.61
C LEU A 52 25.37 14.25 -25.60
N VAL A 53 25.82 14.79 -24.48
CA VAL A 53 27.19 15.27 -24.31
C VAL A 53 28.18 14.10 -24.49
N GLY A 54 27.91 12.94 -23.88
CA GLY A 54 28.75 11.75 -23.98
C GLY A 54 28.86 11.17 -25.38
N ALA A 55 27.84 11.34 -26.21
CA ALA A 55 27.85 10.92 -27.62
C ALA A 55 28.93 11.64 -28.42
N PHE A 56 29.21 12.90 -28.11
CA PHE A 56 30.31 13.65 -28.74
C PHE A 56 31.68 13.24 -28.22
N PHE A 57 31.78 12.73 -26.99
CA PHE A 57 33.03 12.32 -26.33
C PHE A 57 33.31 10.81 -26.36
N GLY A 58 32.41 10.01 -26.93
CA GLY A 58 32.62 8.60 -27.27
C GLY A 58 32.68 7.60 -26.11
N ARG A 59 32.14 7.88 -24.91
CA ARG A 59 32.22 7.02 -23.74
C ARG A 59 30.99 7.11 -22.80
N ALA A 60 29.82 6.72 -23.31
CA ALA A 60 28.55 6.86 -22.59
C ALA A 60 28.06 5.59 -21.84
N GLY A 61 28.82 4.47 -21.80
CA GLY A 61 28.31 3.18 -21.33
C GLY A 61 27.75 3.16 -19.90
N GLY A 62 28.39 3.86 -18.96
CA GLY A 62 27.89 3.93 -17.56
C GLY A 62 26.66 4.83 -17.39
N ILE A 63 26.53 5.87 -18.22
CA ILE A 63 25.42 6.82 -18.19
C ILE A 63 24.14 6.17 -18.72
N ILE A 64 24.26 5.24 -19.67
CA ILE A 64 23.13 4.44 -20.18
C ILE A 64 22.47 3.65 -19.04
N LEU A 65 23.28 3.01 -18.19
CA LEU A 65 22.78 2.27 -17.03
C LEU A 65 22.05 3.20 -16.04
N VAL A 66 22.62 4.38 -15.76
CA VAL A 66 21.98 5.37 -14.88
C VAL A 66 20.67 5.85 -15.46
N GLY A 67 20.63 6.16 -16.76
CA GLY A 67 19.40 6.56 -17.46
C GLY A 67 18.32 5.47 -17.43
N PHE A 68 18.71 4.20 -17.61
CA PHE A 68 17.80 3.07 -17.53
C PHE A 68 17.22 2.90 -16.12
N LEU A 69 18.07 2.97 -15.08
CA LEU A 69 17.64 2.90 -13.68
C LEU A 69 16.72 4.07 -13.32
N ALA A 70 17.02 5.28 -13.78
CA ALA A 70 16.18 6.46 -13.56
C ALA A 70 14.82 6.33 -14.28
N ALA A 71 14.79 5.79 -15.49
CA ALA A 71 13.55 5.53 -16.23
C ALA A 71 12.70 4.45 -15.53
N PHE A 72 13.32 3.40 -15.02
CA PHE A 72 12.65 2.37 -14.24
C PHE A 72 12.08 2.93 -12.93
N ALA A 73 12.89 3.71 -12.20
CA ALA A 73 12.44 4.37 -10.98
C ALA A 73 11.27 5.34 -11.22
N LEU A 74 11.32 6.09 -12.34
CA LEU A 74 10.21 6.97 -12.72
C LEU A 74 8.94 6.18 -13.01
N ALA A 75 9.04 5.06 -13.75
CA ALA A 75 7.89 4.20 -14.04
C ALA A 75 7.26 3.63 -12.75
N VAL A 76 8.09 3.18 -11.80
CA VAL A 76 7.63 2.70 -10.50
C VAL A 76 7.00 3.82 -9.68
N ALA A 77 7.63 4.99 -9.59
CA ALA A 77 7.10 6.13 -8.85
C ALA A 77 5.77 6.63 -9.43
N THR A 78 5.65 6.70 -10.76
CA THR A 78 4.39 7.10 -11.41
C THR A 78 3.29 6.06 -11.19
N ALA A 79 3.64 4.76 -11.21
CA ALA A 79 2.68 3.70 -10.91
C ALA A 79 2.22 3.77 -9.44
N ALA A 80 3.14 4.05 -8.51
CA ALA A 80 2.83 4.21 -7.08
C ALA A 80 1.92 5.42 -6.80
N ASP A 81 2.13 6.54 -7.49
CA ASP A 81 1.27 7.74 -7.39
C ASP A 81 -0.17 7.52 -7.92
N GLN A 82 -0.35 6.55 -8.83
CA GLN A 82 -1.68 6.19 -9.34
C GLN A 82 -2.41 5.19 -8.43
N ILE A 83 -1.71 4.58 -7.49
CA ILE A 83 -2.28 3.75 -6.44
C ILE A 83 -2.72 4.69 -5.32
N ASP A 84 -3.93 5.25 -5.43
CA ASP A 84 -4.59 5.90 -4.29
C ASP A 84 -4.81 4.84 -3.19
N ALA A 85 -3.82 4.71 -2.31
CA ALA A 85 -4.00 3.93 -1.09
C ALA A 85 -5.03 4.67 -0.23
N LYS A 86 -6.29 4.27 -0.35
CA LYS A 86 -7.39 4.87 0.39
C LYS A 86 -7.44 4.28 1.79
N SER A 87 -7.42 5.13 2.78
CA SER A 87 -7.85 4.75 4.12
C SER A 87 -9.34 5.05 4.24
N VAL A 88 -10.15 4.02 4.34
CA VAL A 88 -11.59 4.13 4.53
C VAL A 88 -11.90 3.71 5.96
N SER A 89 -12.38 4.67 6.76
CA SER A 89 -12.85 4.40 8.12
C SER A 89 -14.36 4.60 8.19
N VAL A 90 -15.05 3.58 8.67
CA VAL A 90 -16.52 3.58 8.81
C VAL A 90 -16.85 3.20 10.24
N THR A 91 -17.60 4.08 10.94
CA THR A 91 -18.07 3.85 12.31
C THR A 91 -19.59 4.05 12.35
N PRO A 92 -20.38 3.02 12.00
CA PRO A 92 -21.83 3.12 12.01
C PRO A 92 -22.36 3.13 13.45
N LEU A 93 -23.32 4.01 13.73
CA LEU A 93 -23.94 4.12 15.05
C LEU A 93 -25.18 3.22 15.21
N SER A 94 -25.64 2.61 14.13
CA SER A 94 -26.80 1.71 14.11
C SER A 94 -26.61 0.57 13.11
N ALA A 95 -27.30 -0.53 13.31
CA ALA A 95 -27.30 -1.66 12.38
C ALA A 95 -27.74 -1.26 10.96
N ALA A 96 -28.65 -0.30 10.82
CA ALA A 96 -29.09 0.19 9.52
C ALA A 96 -27.99 0.96 8.75
N GLY A 97 -27.00 1.51 9.47
CA GLY A 97 -25.85 2.19 8.90
C GLY A 97 -24.69 1.25 8.48
N VAL A 98 -24.82 -0.04 8.76
CA VAL A 98 -23.84 -1.05 8.35
C VAL A 98 -24.15 -1.50 6.93
N ASP A 99 -23.25 -1.25 5.99
CA ASP A 99 -23.38 -1.75 4.64
C ASP A 99 -23.13 -3.27 4.60
N PRO A 100 -23.87 -4.01 3.76
CA PRO A 100 -23.66 -5.45 3.62
C PRO A 100 -22.41 -5.80 2.82
N HIS A 101 -21.81 -4.83 2.11
CA HIS A 101 -20.66 -5.08 1.27
C HIS A 101 -19.72 -3.88 1.25
N TYR A 102 -18.46 -4.12 1.58
CA TYR A 102 -17.37 -3.16 1.49
C TYR A 102 -16.31 -3.67 0.52
N SER A 103 -15.77 -2.80 -0.32
CA SER A 103 -14.69 -3.17 -1.23
C SER A 103 -13.62 -2.09 -1.31
N LEU A 104 -12.36 -2.53 -1.37
CA LEU A 104 -11.21 -1.65 -1.50
C LEU A 104 -10.15 -2.30 -2.39
N ASP A 105 -9.69 -1.59 -3.42
CA ASP A 105 -8.66 -2.12 -4.30
C ASP A 105 -7.29 -2.14 -3.61
N VAL A 106 -6.87 -1.00 -3.04
CA VAL A 106 -5.58 -0.87 -2.34
C VAL A 106 -5.74 0.10 -1.17
N GLY A 107 -5.25 -0.27 0.00
CA GLY A 107 -5.21 0.60 1.18
C GLY A 107 -5.63 -0.05 2.47
N GLU A 108 -6.18 0.76 3.37
CA GLU A 108 -6.62 0.34 4.70
C GLU A 108 -8.12 0.52 4.83
N GLN A 109 -8.81 -0.52 5.27
CA GLN A 109 -10.24 -0.49 5.55
C GLN A 109 -10.47 -0.78 7.02
N HIS A 110 -10.91 0.24 7.73
CA HIS A 110 -11.23 0.15 9.16
C HIS A 110 -12.74 0.25 9.36
N ILE A 111 -13.34 -0.81 9.87
CA ILE A 111 -14.79 -0.90 10.15
C ILE A 111 -14.98 -1.08 11.64
N ASP A 112 -15.39 -0.04 12.32
CA ASP A 112 -15.63 -0.07 13.75
C ASP A 112 -17.13 -0.20 14.05
N LEU A 113 -17.56 -1.40 14.41
CA LEU A 113 -18.93 -1.72 14.78
C LEU A 113 -19.20 -1.57 16.28
N SER A 114 -18.20 -1.19 17.08
CA SER A 114 -18.33 -1.08 18.55
C SER A 114 -19.36 -0.03 19.00
N GLU A 115 -19.60 0.98 18.17
CA GLU A 115 -20.55 2.07 18.41
C GLU A 115 -22.01 1.74 18.02
N VAL A 116 -22.27 0.55 17.45
CA VAL A 116 -23.63 0.14 17.07
C VAL A 116 -24.47 -0.10 18.30
N THR A 117 -25.53 0.70 18.48
CA THR A 117 -26.39 0.66 19.67
C THR A 117 -27.50 -0.38 19.59
N ASP A 118 -28.00 -0.68 18.40
CA ASP A 118 -29.09 -1.65 18.14
C ASP A 118 -28.56 -3.02 17.70
N VAL A 119 -27.69 -3.60 18.53
CA VAL A 119 -26.92 -4.84 18.24
C VAL A 119 -27.85 -6.01 17.87
N SER A 120 -29.08 -6.09 18.43
CA SER A 120 -30.04 -7.13 18.10
C SER A 120 -30.53 -7.08 16.64
N ALA A 121 -30.44 -5.93 15.98
CA ALA A 121 -30.79 -5.77 14.56
C ALA A 121 -29.65 -6.24 13.62
N LEU A 122 -28.51 -6.63 14.17
CA LEU A 122 -27.43 -7.29 13.43
C LEU A 122 -27.64 -8.81 13.29
N ASP A 123 -28.61 -9.39 14.00
CA ASP A 123 -28.87 -10.82 13.97
C ASP A 123 -29.19 -11.34 12.56
N GLY A 124 -28.46 -12.37 12.12
CA GLY A 124 -28.59 -12.95 10.79
C GLY A 124 -28.03 -12.10 9.66
N ARG A 125 -27.31 -10.99 9.94
CA ARG A 125 -26.69 -10.19 8.89
C ARG A 125 -25.34 -10.76 8.47
N THR A 126 -25.08 -10.67 7.16
CA THR A 126 -23.77 -10.96 6.57
C THR A 126 -23.14 -9.64 6.10
N ILE A 127 -21.88 -9.46 6.44
CA ILE A 127 -21.04 -8.35 5.98
C ILE A 127 -19.90 -8.96 5.19
N ALA A 128 -19.85 -8.67 3.89
CA ALA A 128 -18.76 -9.05 3.02
C ALA A 128 -17.76 -7.89 2.89
N VAL A 129 -16.48 -8.18 3.05
CA VAL A 129 -15.39 -7.21 2.92
C VAL A 129 -14.34 -7.77 1.98
N GLU A 130 -14.19 -7.13 0.83
CA GLU A 130 -13.26 -7.56 -0.21
C GLU A 130 -12.14 -6.55 -0.40
N GLY A 131 -10.88 -7.03 -0.47
CA GLY A 131 -9.71 -6.22 -0.73
C GLY A 131 -8.74 -6.89 -1.69
N LYS A 132 -7.97 -6.08 -2.45
CA LYS A 132 -6.90 -6.64 -3.27
C LYS A 132 -5.56 -6.58 -2.54
N VAL A 133 -5.18 -5.42 -2.04
CA VAL A 133 -3.89 -5.25 -1.34
C VAL A 133 -4.05 -4.28 -0.18
N GLY A 134 -3.68 -4.68 1.02
CA GLY A 134 -3.70 -3.78 2.17
C GLY A 134 -4.09 -4.42 3.49
N THR A 135 -4.86 -3.68 4.28
CA THR A 135 -5.30 -4.13 5.61
C THR A 135 -6.81 -3.99 5.75
N ILE A 136 -7.45 -5.05 6.25
CA ILE A 136 -8.84 -5.04 6.70
C ILE A 136 -8.80 -5.15 8.23
N ASP A 137 -9.35 -4.14 8.91
CA ASP A 137 -9.43 -4.09 10.37
C ASP A 137 -10.89 -3.92 10.79
N ILE A 138 -11.41 -4.87 11.57
CA ILE A 138 -12.80 -4.87 12.01
C ILE A 138 -12.85 -4.96 13.53
N THR A 139 -13.52 -3.99 14.14
CA THR A 139 -13.83 -4.01 15.57
C THR A 139 -15.29 -4.38 15.78
N LEU A 140 -15.53 -5.48 16.49
CA LEU A 140 -16.87 -5.99 16.75
C LEU A 140 -17.50 -5.36 18.00
N PRO A 141 -18.84 -5.17 18.01
CA PRO A 141 -19.54 -4.70 19.18
C PRO A 141 -19.54 -5.76 20.30
N PRO A 142 -19.59 -5.36 21.56
CA PRO A 142 -19.75 -6.30 22.65
C PRO A 142 -21.12 -6.98 22.58
N GLY A 143 -21.19 -8.24 23.01
CA GLY A 143 -22.44 -8.98 23.12
C GLY A 143 -22.98 -9.59 21.84
N VAL A 144 -22.22 -9.61 20.75
CA VAL A 144 -22.56 -10.37 19.52
C VAL A 144 -21.81 -11.69 19.46
N ARG A 145 -22.39 -12.63 18.73
CA ARG A 145 -21.73 -13.81 18.22
C ARG A 145 -21.27 -13.53 16.80
N ALA A 146 -20.00 -13.74 16.52
CA ALA A 146 -19.44 -13.58 15.18
C ALA A 146 -19.08 -14.94 14.59
N ASP A 147 -19.56 -15.18 13.38
CA ASP A 147 -19.17 -16.27 12.51
C ASP A 147 -18.31 -15.68 11.41
N ILE A 148 -17.00 -15.99 11.44
CA ILE A 148 -16.00 -15.30 10.64
C ILE A 148 -15.35 -16.30 9.70
N ASP A 149 -15.48 -16.03 8.41
CA ASP A 149 -14.75 -16.67 7.34
C ASP A 149 -13.75 -15.65 6.77
N ALA A 150 -12.46 -15.89 6.98
CA ALA A 150 -11.41 -15.00 6.53
C ALA A 150 -10.46 -15.75 5.60
N SER A 151 -10.18 -15.19 4.43
CA SER A 151 -9.30 -15.78 3.42
C SER A 151 -8.33 -14.77 2.82
N ILE A 152 -7.08 -15.20 2.60
CA ILE A 152 -6.07 -14.45 1.88
C ILE A 152 -5.46 -15.35 0.81
N ASP A 153 -5.67 -15.05 -0.47
CA ASP A 153 -5.19 -15.88 -1.60
C ASP A 153 -3.66 -15.87 -1.76
N GLY A 154 -3.03 -14.74 -1.49
CA GLY A 154 -1.59 -14.52 -1.63
C GLY A 154 -0.86 -14.51 -0.28
N PRO A 155 0.32 -13.89 -0.20
CA PRO A 155 1.04 -13.73 1.05
C PRO A 155 0.31 -12.77 1.98
N GLY A 156 0.07 -13.21 3.23
CA GLY A 156 -0.62 -12.39 4.20
C GLY A 156 -0.74 -13.00 5.59
N THR A 157 -1.43 -12.27 6.47
CA THR A 157 -1.61 -12.66 7.86
C THR A 157 -3.05 -12.41 8.30
N ILE A 158 -3.68 -13.43 8.89
CA ILE A 158 -5.00 -13.33 9.51
C ILE A 158 -4.82 -13.30 11.03
N LYS A 159 -5.39 -12.29 11.68
CA LYS A 159 -5.39 -12.09 13.13
C LYS A 159 -6.82 -12.06 13.64
N LEU A 160 -7.25 -13.10 14.33
CA LEU A 160 -8.57 -13.18 14.92
C LEU A 160 -8.47 -13.25 16.45
N PHE A 161 -8.89 -12.20 17.14
CA PHE A 161 -8.92 -12.12 18.60
C PHE A 161 -7.60 -12.52 19.28
N GLY A 162 -6.46 -12.07 18.73
CA GLY A 162 -5.12 -12.34 19.25
C GLY A 162 -4.50 -13.67 18.81
N SER A 163 -5.22 -14.51 18.05
CA SER A 163 -4.58 -15.61 17.30
C SER A 163 -4.08 -15.07 15.99
N GLU A 164 -2.89 -15.48 15.56
CA GLU A 164 -2.26 -15.05 14.33
C GLU A 164 -1.88 -16.27 13.47
N GLN A 165 -2.28 -16.24 12.20
CA GLN A 165 -1.84 -17.18 11.18
C GLN A 165 -1.35 -16.41 9.96
N GLY A 166 -0.13 -16.71 9.50
CA GLY A 166 0.46 -16.07 8.34
C GLY A 166 1.08 -17.11 7.42
N ASP A 167 0.69 -17.08 6.15
CA ASP A 167 1.24 -17.90 5.07
C ASP A 167 0.78 -17.36 3.71
N VAL A 168 0.99 -18.14 2.66
CA VAL A 168 0.44 -17.92 1.33
C VAL A 168 -0.80 -18.80 1.16
N GLY A 169 -1.94 -18.19 0.83
CA GLY A 169 -3.21 -18.90 0.71
C GLY A 169 -3.73 -19.38 2.07
N VAL A 170 -3.87 -18.45 3.02
CA VAL A 170 -4.35 -18.75 4.37
C VAL A 170 -5.86 -18.54 4.47
N GLU A 171 -6.54 -19.51 5.08
CA GLU A 171 -7.98 -19.47 5.39
C GLU A 171 -8.18 -19.74 6.87
N GLU A 172 -9.04 -18.98 7.53
CA GLU A 172 -9.42 -19.19 8.92
C GLU A 172 -10.91 -18.99 9.11
N HIS A 173 -11.57 -20.03 9.65
CA HIS A 173 -12.96 -19.95 10.08
C HIS A 173 -13.04 -19.94 11.60
N ARG A 174 -13.78 -18.97 12.16
CA ARG A 174 -13.90 -18.84 13.61
C ARG A 174 -15.27 -18.39 14.05
N LEU A 175 -15.84 -19.12 14.99
CA LEU A 175 -17.09 -18.79 15.66
C LEU A 175 -16.79 -18.33 17.10
N VAL A 176 -17.10 -17.07 17.43
CA VAL A 176 -16.77 -16.45 18.72
C VAL A 176 -17.95 -15.71 19.30
N GLY A 177 -18.23 -15.91 20.58
CA GLY A 177 -19.27 -15.21 21.33
C GLY A 177 -20.26 -16.14 22.01
N PRO A 178 -21.17 -15.59 22.83
CA PRO A 178 -22.18 -16.38 23.54
C PRO A 178 -23.14 -17.07 22.56
N PRO A 179 -23.60 -18.31 22.83
CA PRO A 179 -24.49 -19.04 21.91
C PRO A 179 -25.86 -18.39 21.71
N ASP A 180 -26.31 -17.63 22.70
CA ASP A 180 -27.65 -16.99 22.69
C ASP A 180 -27.57 -15.51 22.22
N ALA A 181 -26.42 -15.04 21.81
CA ALA A 181 -26.24 -13.69 21.31
C ALA A 181 -26.66 -13.54 19.84
N PRO A 182 -27.05 -12.32 19.40
CA PRO A 182 -27.28 -12.02 17.99
C PRO A 182 -26.06 -12.42 17.15
N THR A 183 -26.28 -13.14 16.07
CA THR A 183 -25.20 -13.69 15.22
C THR A 183 -24.98 -12.82 13.99
N ILE A 184 -23.75 -12.38 13.78
CA ILE A 184 -23.29 -11.69 12.58
C ILE A 184 -22.31 -12.58 11.84
N THR A 185 -22.44 -12.66 10.52
CA THR A 185 -21.51 -13.37 9.65
C THR A 185 -20.58 -12.37 8.97
N LEU A 186 -19.28 -12.59 9.08
CA LEU A 186 -18.24 -11.82 8.40
C LEU A 186 -17.59 -12.69 7.33
N ASP A 187 -17.64 -12.24 6.09
CA ASP A 187 -16.97 -12.86 4.95
C ASP A 187 -15.86 -11.92 4.48
N LEU A 188 -14.60 -12.29 4.76
CA LEU A 188 -13.44 -11.42 4.62
C LEU A 188 -12.48 -12.00 3.58
N GLU A 189 -12.38 -11.34 2.43
CA GLU A 189 -11.51 -11.77 1.35
C GLU A 189 -10.43 -10.72 1.05
N LEU A 190 -9.16 -11.13 1.07
CA LEU A 190 -8.04 -10.29 0.70
C LEU A 190 -7.09 -11.06 -0.24
N ARG A 191 -6.52 -10.39 -1.22
CA ARG A 191 -5.51 -11.06 -2.05
C ARG A 191 -4.13 -11.03 -1.42
N VAL A 192 -3.72 -9.90 -0.86
CA VAL A 192 -2.39 -9.72 -0.24
C VAL A 192 -2.50 -8.73 0.91
N GLY A 193 -1.99 -9.08 2.08
CA GLY A 193 -1.92 -8.16 3.21
C GLY A 193 -2.33 -8.73 4.56
N GLN A 194 -3.13 -8.00 5.32
CA GLN A 194 -3.52 -8.39 6.67
C GLN A 194 -5.01 -8.25 6.88
N ILE A 195 -5.61 -9.25 7.53
CA ILE A 195 -6.97 -9.19 8.07
C ILE A 195 -6.85 -9.24 9.60
N GLU A 196 -7.44 -8.26 10.28
CA GLU A 196 -7.49 -8.22 11.74
C GLU A 196 -8.92 -8.04 12.22
N VAL A 197 -9.36 -8.92 13.15
CA VAL A 197 -10.66 -8.81 13.80
C VAL A 197 -10.46 -8.77 15.30
N THR A 198 -10.98 -7.71 15.91
CA THR A 198 -10.89 -7.45 17.36
C THR A 198 -12.26 -7.20 17.98
N ARG A 199 -12.28 -6.99 19.31
CA ARG A 199 -13.51 -6.68 20.05
C ARG A 199 -13.25 -5.58 21.08
#